data_e779d01a92c3c948d1a65e0acf6db24f
#
_entry.id   e779d01a92c3c948d1a65e0acf6db24f
#
_cell.length_a   1.000
_cell.length_b   1.000
_cell.length_c   1.000
_cell.angle_alpha   90.00
_cell.angle_beta   90.00
_cell.angle_gamma   90.00
#
_symmetry.space_group_name_H-M   'P 1'
#
loop_
_entity.id
_entity.type
_entity.pdbx_description
1 polymer ?
#
loop_
_entity_poly.entity_id
_entity_poly.type
_entity_poly.pdbx_seq_one_letter_code
_entity_poly.pdbx_strand_id
1 'polypeptide(L)'
;ATTSQKCVRAGGKHNDLENVGYTPRHHTFFEMLGNFSFGDYFKEEAISYAWDFLTNVLELPENKLWVTVFSDDDEAADIWLNKINVDPSRFSRMGEKDNFWSMADTGPCGPCSEIFFDHGPEIEGGPPGSKNEDGDRYIEIWNLVFMQYDRSEDGSMAPLPKPSVDTGMGLERLAAVMQSVHSNYEIDLFNNLIKSTIDILKLDISESSSLNVIVDHIRACSFLIIDGVLPGNEGRSYVLRRIMRRAIRHGKKLDIHEPFFYKLLEPLVDQMGQAYPELAKQKNHIEDVIKQEEIRFSVTLDQGMEILEEAILAMENDILPGEVVFKLYDTYGFPVDLTNDIARERKFSIDLKGFDEHMSSQRIRARKANKFSGAEEKNYELTVNSKFLGYEFTEKTAMIKEIFVDGNALKSIEIGQEGFIVTDVTPFYAESGGQVGDTGIIHSKDGVFRVTDTQKQNNSILHHGILEEGKIDINKRVTLTVDDKKRLKIAANHSATHLMHAALRNILGKHVKQKGSLVDVTRLRFDFSHNQPLTETE
;
A
#
# COMPACT_ATOMS: atom_id res chain seq x y z
N ALA A 1 -12.22 -19.49 11.90
CA ALA A 1 -12.56 -18.09 12.18
C ALA A 1 -13.37 -17.50 11.03
N THR A 2 -14.23 -16.48 11.31
CA THR A 2 -14.98 -15.73 10.29
C THR A 2 -14.74 -14.24 10.47
N THR A 3 -14.71 -13.49 9.37
CA THR A 3 -14.49 -12.04 9.38
C THR A 3 -15.32 -11.34 8.32
N SER A 4 -15.57 -10.04 8.54
CA SER A 4 -15.89 -9.06 7.49
C SER A 4 -14.76 -8.06 7.44
N GLN A 5 -14.03 -8.01 6.34
CA GLN A 5 -12.82 -7.18 6.20
C GLN A 5 -13.06 -6.00 5.28
N LYS A 6 -12.61 -4.81 5.70
CA LYS A 6 -12.51 -3.64 4.83
C LYS A 6 -11.32 -3.83 3.88
N CYS A 7 -11.57 -3.84 2.58
CA CYS A 7 -10.55 -4.06 1.56
C CYS A 7 -10.47 -2.87 0.61
N VAL A 8 -9.24 -2.50 0.19
CA VAL A 8 -9.00 -1.50 -0.85
C VAL A 8 -8.14 -2.10 -1.95
N ARG A 9 -8.64 -2.06 -3.20
CA ARG A 9 -7.93 -2.45 -4.41
C ARG A 9 -7.83 -1.26 -5.37
N ALA A 10 -6.73 -0.52 -5.30
CA ALA A 10 -6.51 0.67 -6.10
C ALA A 10 -5.04 0.83 -6.54
N GLY A 11 -4.36 -0.29 -6.75
CA GLY A 11 -2.96 -0.34 -7.17
C GLY A 11 -2.35 -1.73 -7.02
N GLY A 12 -1.15 -1.96 -7.55
CA GLY A 12 -0.44 -3.23 -7.51
C GLY A 12 -0.98 -4.26 -8.52
N LYS A 13 -0.77 -5.55 -8.22
CA LYS A 13 -1.13 -6.68 -9.10
C LYS A 13 -2.66 -6.79 -9.35
N HIS A 14 -3.46 -6.40 -8.36
CA HIS A 14 -4.93 -6.45 -8.41
C HIS A 14 -5.50 -5.02 -8.39
N ASN A 15 -5.29 -4.28 -9.49
CA ASN A 15 -5.76 -2.90 -9.60
C ASN A 15 -7.14 -2.85 -10.26
N ASP A 16 -8.19 -2.59 -9.49
CA ASP A 16 -9.55 -2.45 -10.00
C ASP A 16 -9.94 -1.01 -10.35
N LEU A 17 -9.07 -0.02 -10.07
CA LEU A 17 -9.41 1.40 -10.19
C LEU A 17 -9.92 1.79 -11.58
N GLU A 18 -9.34 1.23 -12.64
CA GLU A 18 -9.72 1.56 -14.03
C GLU A 18 -11.10 1.03 -14.40
N ASN A 19 -11.57 -0.03 -13.74
CA ASN A 19 -12.86 -0.67 -13.98
C ASN A 19 -14.00 -0.03 -13.17
N VAL A 20 -13.65 0.67 -12.07
CA VAL A 20 -14.63 1.31 -11.18
C VAL A 20 -15.43 2.37 -11.90
N GLY A 21 -16.76 2.21 -11.82
CA GLY A 21 -17.74 3.08 -12.48
C GLY A 21 -18.10 2.67 -13.91
N TYR A 22 -17.32 1.79 -14.54
CA TYR A 22 -17.55 1.31 -15.91
C TYR A 22 -18.02 -0.15 -15.98
N THR A 23 -17.84 -0.91 -14.92
CA THR A 23 -18.35 -2.26 -14.77
C THR A 23 -19.32 -2.32 -13.60
N PRO A 24 -20.26 -3.28 -13.57
CA PRO A 24 -21.25 -3.37 -12.50
C PRO A 24 -20.71 -3.91 -11.18
N ARG A 25 -19.48 -4.48 -11.15
CA ARG A 25 -18.99 -5.33 -10.04
C ARG A 25 -17.67 -4.88 -9.40
N HIS A 26 -16.96 -3.86 -9.93
CA HIS A 26 -15.67 -3.44 -9.40
C HIS A 26 -15.77 -2.20 -8.52
N HIS A 27 -15.08 -2.25 -7.38
CA HIS A 27 -15.02 -1.19 -6.39
C HIS A 27 -13.59 -0.93 -5.94
N THR A 28 -13.27 0.31 -5.58
CA THR A 28 -11.99 0.62 -4.90
C THR A 28 -12.00 0.16 -3.46
N PHE A 29 -13.11 0.37 -2.76
CA PHE A 29 -13.35 -0.16 -1.41
C PHE A 29 -14.51 -1.15 -1.46
N PHE A 30 -14.34 -2.31 -0.82
CA PHE A 30 -15.39 -3.31 -0.66
C PHE A 30 -15.20 -4.06 0.65
N GLU A 31 -16.26 -4.72 1.09
CA GLU A 31 -16.23 -5.57 2.26
C GLU A 31 -16.10 -7.03 1.83
N MET A 32 -15.10 -7.72 2.36
CA MET A 32 -14.87 -9.13 2.07
C MET A 32 -15.26 -9.97 3.28
N LEU A 33 -16.27 -10.80 3.11
CA LEU A 33 -16.63 -11.84 4.06
C LEU A 33 -15.73 -13.05 3.83
N GLY A 34 -15.26 -13.66 4.90
CA GLY A 34 -14.39 -14.82 4.80
C GLY A 34 -14.51 -15.77 5.97
N ASN A 35 -14.21 -17.04 5.71
CA ASN A 35 -13.98 -18.06 6.72
C ASN A 35 -12.60 -18.68 6.53
N PHE A 36 -11.91 -18.91 7.65
CA PHE A 36 -10.50 -19.27 7.67
C PHE A 36 -10.27 -20.51 8.55
N SER A 37 -9.38 -21.38 8.06
CA SER A 37 -8.89 -22.55 8.81
C SER A 37 -7.37 -22.60 8.75
N PHE A 38 -6.73 -22.86 9.86
CA PHE A 38 -5.28 -23.01 9.99
C PHE A 38 -4.93 -24.44 10.41
N GLY A 39 -5.37 -25.42 9.58
CA GLY A 39 -5.19 -26.84 9.83
C GLY A 39 -6.23 -27.45 10.76
N ASP A 40 -7.42 -26.86 10.84
CA ASP A 40 -8.56 -27.31 11.66
C ASP A 40 -9.59 -28.05 10.80
N TYR A 41 -9.98 -27.48 9.66
CA TYR A 41 -10.75 -28.11 8.59
C TYR A 41 -10.14 -27.76 7.23
N PHE A 42 -10.52 -28.50 6.17
CA PHE A 42 -9.96 -28.29 4.85
C PHE A 42 -11.05 -28.33 3.76
N LYS A 43 -10.74 -28.87 2.56
CA LYS A 43 -11.60 -28.75 1.37
C LYS A 43 -13.03 -29.23 1.60
N GLU A 44 -13.21 -30.43 2.18
CA GLU A 44 -14.53 -31.06 2.29
C GLU A 44 -15.49 -30.22 3.14
N GLU A 45 -15.05 -29.79 4.30
CA GLU A 45 -15.87 -28.99 5.20
C GLU A 45 -16.04 -27.57 4.65
N ALA A 46 -14.97 -26.96 4.08
CA ALA A 46 -15.05 -25.62 3.52
C ALA A 46 -16.06 -25.54 2.36
N ILE A 47 -16.03 -26.52 1.46
CA ILE A 47 -16.97 -26.64 0.34
C ILE A 47 -18.39 -26.87 0.85
N SER A 48 -18.54 -27.78 1.82
CA SER A 48 -19.87 -28.10 2.40
C SER A 48 -20.46 -26.87 3.10
N TYR A 49 -19.67 -26.12 3.88
CA TYR A 49 -20.14 -24.89 4.53
C TYR A 49 -20.54 -23.81 3.51
N ALA A 50 -19.74 -23.66 2.45
CA ALA A 50 -20.05 -22.66 1.42
C ALA A 50 -21.34 -22.98 0.68
N TRP A 51 -21.54 -24.25 0.28
CA TRP A 51 -22.74 -24.67 -0.41
C TRP A 51 -23.98 -24.58 0.46
N ASP A 52 -23.89 -25.09 1.70
CA ASP A 52 -24.99 -25.02 2.68
C ASP A 52 -25.39 -23.57 2.96
N PHE A 53 -24.42 -22.69 3.15
CA PHE A 53 -24.68 -21.27 3.39
C PHE A 53 -25.42 -20.62 2.21
N LEU A 54 -24.96 -20.86 0.97
CA LEU A 54 -25.59 -20.25 -0.20
C LEU A 54 -26.99 -20.83 -0.50
N THR A 55 -27.16 -22.15 -0.38
CA THR A 55 -28.39 -22.81 -0.84
C THR A 55 -29.44 -22.96 0.26
N ASN A 56 -29.04 -23.23 1.51
CA ASN A 56 -29.97 -23.45 2.61
C ASN A 56 -30.17 -22.22 3.49
N VAL A 57 -29.11 -21.41 3.74
CA VAL A 57 -29.23 -20.24 4.58
C VAL A 57 -29.67 -19.01 3.79
N LEU A 58 -29.06 -18.77 2.62
CA LEU A 58 -29.41 -17.65 1.74
C LEU A 58 -30.48 -18.01 0.70
N GLU A 59 -30.86 -19.27 0.61
CA GLU A 59 -31.89 -19.79 -0.29
C GLU A 59 -31.66 -19.45 -1.77
N LEU A 60 -30.39 -19.38 -2.19
CA LEU A 60 -30.07 -19.17 -3.60
C LEU A 60 -30.39 -20.40 -4.43
N PRO A 61 -31.01 -20.26 -5.60
CA PRO A 61 -31.35 -21.39 -6.46
C PRO A 61 -30.08 -22.10 -6.98
N GLU A 62 -29.93 -23.38 -6.70
CA GLU A 62 -28.77 -24.18 -7.15
C GLU A 62 -28.57 -24.10 -8.67
N ASN A 63 -29.67 -24.07 -9.43
CA ASN A 63 -29.62 -23.95 -10.89
C ASN A 63 -29.13 -22.61 -11.41
N LYS A 64 -28.86 -21.63 -10.55
CA LYS A 64 -28.18 -20.36 -10.86
C LYS A 64 -26.75 -20.32 -10.39
N LEU A 65 -26.28 -21.33 -9.68
CA LEU A 65 -24.90 -21.42 -9.23
C LEU A 65 -24.03 -22.18 -10.23
N TRP A 66 -22.81 -21.70 -10.45
CA TRP A 66 -21.79 -22.35 -11.27
C TRP A 66 -20.52 -22.50 -10.46
N VAL A 67 -19.89 -23.65 -10.51
CA VAL A 67 -18.68 -23.94 -9.72
C VAL A 67 -17.49 -24.16 -10.64
N THR A 68 -16.35 -23.60 -10.24
CA THR A 68 -15.06 -23.87 -10.88
C THR A 68 -14.08 -24.49 -9.90
N VAL A 69 -13.16 -25.30 -10.41
CA VAL A 69 -12.01 -25.84 -9.67
C VAL A 69 -10.73 -25.73 -10.51
N PHE A 70 -9.59 -25.74 -9.87
CA PHE A 70 -8.32 -25.86 -10.56
C PHE A 70 -8.26 -27.19 -11.33
N SER A 71 -7.71 -27.18 -12.55
CA SER A 71 -7.68 -28.33 -13.46
C SER A 71 -7.14 -29.61 -12.84
N ASP A 72 -6.12 -29.48 -11.98
CA ASP A 72 -5.41 -30.61 -11.37
C ASP A 72 -5.90 -30.90 -9.93
N ASP A 73 -6.95 -30.22 -9.46
CA ASP A 73 -7.54 -30.46 -8.14
C ASP A 73 -8.69 -31.47 -8.22
N ASP A 74 -8.33 -32.75 -8.38
CA ASP A 74 -9.29 -33.84 -8.44
C ASP A 74 -10.05 -34.04 -7.13
N GLU A 75 -9.44 -33.72 -5.99
CA GLU A 75 -10.08 -33.82 -4.68
C GLU A 75 -11.26 -32.85 -4.56
N ALA A 76 -11.04 -31.56 -4.90
CA ALA A 76 -12.13 -30.59 -4.90
C ALA A 76 -13.23 -30.95 -5.90
N ALA A 77 -12.84 -31.42 -7.09
CA ALA A 77 -13.82 -31.87 -8.10
C ALA A 77 -14.67 -33.05 -7.62
N ASP A 78 -14.07 -34.05 -6.95
CA ASP A 78 -14.81 -35.20 -6.40
C ASP A 78 -15.79 -34.76 -5.31
N ILE A 79 -15.37 -33.82 -4.43
CA ILE A 79 -16.26 -33.28 -3.39
C ILE A 79 -17.46 -32.58 -4.03
N TRP A 80 -17.24 -31.68 -5.00
CA TRP A 80 -18.34 -30.98 -5.67
C TRP A 80 -19.29 -31.89 -6.42
N LEU A 81 -18.77 -32.82 -7.23
CA LEU A 81 -19.58 -33.64 -8.12
C LEU A 81 -20.22 -34.83 -7.42
N ASN A 82 -19.52 -35.48 -6.46
CA ASN A 82 -19.96 -36.76 -5.88
C ASN A 82 -20.46 -36.63 -4.43
N LYS A 83 -20.04 -35.62 -3.66
CA LYS A 83 -20.53 -35.41 -2.29
C LYS A 83 -21.61 -34.33 -2.22
N ILE A 84 -21.36 -33.18 -2.84
CA ILE A 84 -22.34 -32.08 -2.93
C ILE A 84 -23.41 -32.37 -4.00
N ASN A 85 -23.05 -33.13 -5.04
CA ASN A 85 -23.90 -33.45 -6.20
C ASN A 85 -24.27 -32.23 -7.05
N VAL A 86 -23.34 -31.31 -7.26
CA VAL A 86 -23.51 -30.19 -8.19
C VAL A 86 -23.76 -30.75 -9.60
N ASP A 87 -24.70 -30.15 -10.32
CA ASP A 87 -24.98 -30.52 -11.71
C ASP A 87 -23.71 -30.42 -12.57
N PRO A 88 -23.24 -31.53 -13.19
CA PRO A 88 -22.03 -31.51 -14.03
C PRO A 88 -22.08 -30.49 -15.18
N SER A 89 -23.27 -30.08 -15.62
CA SER A 89 -23.43 -29.04 -16.64
C SER A 89 -23.18 -27.64 -16.14
N ARG A 90 -23.00 -27.46 -14.80
CA ARG A 90 -22.72 -26.20 -14.11
C ARG A 90 -21.39 -26.26 -13.35
N PHE A 91 -20.46 -26.98 -13.92
CA PHE A 91 -19.14 -27.20 -13.35
C PHE A 91 -18.07 -27.05 -14.44
N SER A 92 -16.98 -26.37 -14.12
CA SER A 92 -15.82 -26.17 -15.02
C SER A 92 -14.50 -26.42 -14.31
N ARG A 93 -13.52 -26.98 -15.04
CA ARG A 93 -12.11 -27.03 -14.61
C ARG A 93 -11.37 -25.90 -15.29
N MET A 94 -10.65 -25.10 -14.51
CA MET A 94 -9.96 -23.90 -14.98
C MET A 94 -8.44 -24.01 -14.78
N GLY A 95 -7.70 -23.21 -15.53
CA GLY A 95 -6.24 -23.21 -15.46
C GLY A 95 -5.67 -22.46 -14.26
N GLU A 96 -4.33 -22.43 -14.19
CA GLU A 96 -3.59 -21.74 -13.11
C GLU A 96 -3.89 -20.24 -13.05
N LYS A 97 -4.18 -19.61 -14.18
CA LYS A 97 -4.50 -18.17 -14.24
C LYS A 97 -5.74 -17.82 -13.42
N ASP A 98 -6.74 -18.71 -13.42
CA ASP A 98 -8.06 -18.44 -12.85
C ASP A 98 -8.25 -19.11 -11.48
N ASN A 99 -7.91 -20.40 -11.35
CA ASN A 99 -8.17 -21.18 -10.13
C ASN A 99 -6.92 -21.61 -9.36
N PHE A 100 -5.82 -20.83 -9.42
CA PHE A 100 -4.68 -21.00 -8.54
C PHE A 100 -4.29 -19.65 -7.91
N TRP A 101 -4.42 -19.54 -6.60
CA TRP A 101 -4.21 -18.30 -5.87
C TRP A 101 -2.82 -18.22 -5.25
N SER A 102 -2.19 -17.04 -5.35
CA SER A 102 -0.96 -16.69 -4.64
C SER A 102 -0.99 -15.22 -4.25
N MET A 103 -0.58 -14.89 -3.02
CA MET A 103 -0.55 -13.51 -2.53
C MET A 103 0.50 -12.68 -3.29
N ALA A 104 1.67 -13.27 -3.53
CA ALA A 104 2.80 -12.64 -4.20
C ALA A 104 3.56 -13.69 -5.03
N ASP A 105 4.75 -13.33 -5.49
CA ASP A 105 5.61 -14.27 -6.21
C ASP A 105 6.17 -15.36 -5.29
N THR A 106 6.19 -15.13 -3.96
CA THR A 106 6.62 -16.08 -2.93
C THR A 106 5.60 -16.14 -1.79
N GLY A 107 5.61 -17.24 -1.03
CA GLY A 107 4.77 -17.45 0.14
C GLY A 107 3.63 -18.44 -0.07
N PRO A 108 2.68 -18.51 0.88
CA PRO A 108 1.56 -19.46 0.81
C PRO A 108 0.73 -19.31 -0.45
N CYS A 109 0.44 -20.44 -1.10
CA CYS A 109 -0.35 -20.51 -2.32
C CYS A 109 -1.07 -21.86 -2.44
N GLY A 110 -2.01 -21.95 -3.37
CA GLY A 110 -2.71 -23.21 -3.64
C GLY A 110 -3.88 -23.06 -4.60
N PRO A 111 -4.47 -24.20 -4.99
CA PRO A 111 -5.65 -24.22 -5.84
C PRO A 111 -6.82 -23.54 -5.15
N CYS A 112 -7.74 -23.01 -5.94
CA CYS A 112 -8.98 -22.48 -5.43
C CYS A 112 -10.18 -23.04 -6.19
N SER A 113 -11.33 -22.91 -5.56
CA SER A 113 -12.63 -23.21 -6.14
C SER A 113 -13.51 -21.97 -6.02
N GLU A 114 -14.14 -21.59 -7.12
CA GLU A 114 -14.95 -20.38 -7.15
C GLU A 114 -16.41 -20.74 -7.40
N ILE A 115 -17.30 -19.93 -6.80
CA ILE A 115 -18.74 -20.06 -6.99
C ILE A 115 -19.23 -18.79 -7.67
N PHE A 116 -19.89 -18.95 -8.81
CA PHE A 116 -20.46 -17.88 -9.62
C PHE A 116 -21.99 -17.93 -9.55
N PHE A 117 -22.59 -16.75 -9.71
CA PHE A 117 -24.04 -16.62 -9.86
C PHE A 117 -24.40 -16.24 -11.30
N ASP A 118 -25.36 -16.96 -11.90
CA ASP A 118 -25.92 -16.72 -13.23
C ASP A 118 -27.08 -15.71 -13.14
N HIS A 119 -26.85 -14.48 -13.56
CA HIS A 119 -27.88 -13.43 -13.59
C HIS A 119 -28.97 -13.67 -14.65
N GLY A 120 -28.75 -14.63 -15.55
CA GLY A 120 -29.72 -15.02 -16.56
C GLY A 120 -29.37 -14.53 -17.97
N PRO A 121 -30.15 -15.05 -18.96
CA PRO A 121 -29.82 -14.88 -20.38
C PRO A 121 -29.98 -13.45 -20.93
N GLU A 122 -30.62 -12.56 -20.18
CA GLU A 122 -30.79 -11.15 -20.57
C GLU A 122 -29.48 -10.35 -20.40
N ILE A 123 -28.52 -10.89 -19.64
CA ILE A 123 -27.21 -10.29 -19.41
C ILE A 123 -26.19 -10.95 -20.35
N GLU A 124 -25.36 -10.14 -21.00
CA GLU A 124 -24.30 -10.61 -21.90
C GLU A 124 -23.20 -11.35 -21.12
N GLY A 125 -22.80 -12.51 -21.63
CA GLY A 125 -21.72 -13.32 -21.08
C GLY A 125 -22.00 -14.81 -21.15
N GLY A 126 -20.94 -15.59 -20.97
CA GLY A 126 -20.97 -17.04 -20.94
C GLY A 126 -20.45 -17.60 -19.63
N PRO A 127 -20.67 -18.91 -19.38
CA PRO A 127 -20.16 -19.54 -18.17
C PRO A 127 -18.62 -19.58 -18.14
N PRO A 128 -18.02 -19.69 -16.96
CA PRO A 128 -16.57 -19.84 -16.80
C PRO A 128 -15.98 -20.95 -17.67
N GLY A 129 -14.88 -20.66 -18.37
CA GLY A 129 -14.25 -21.55 -19.36
C GLY A 129 -14.84 -21.43 -20.77
N SER A 130 -15.84 -20.60 -20.99
CA SER A 130 -16.39 -20.34 -22.32
C SER A 130 -15.71 -19.16 -23.02
N LYS A 131 -15.92 -19.06 -24.34
CA LYS A 131 -15.34 -17.97 -25.16
C LYS A 131 -15.78 -16.56 -24.71
N ASN A 132 -16.94 -16.44 -24.08
CA ASN A 132 -17.56 -15.18 -23.66
C ASN A 132 -17.61 -15.06 -22.11
N GLU A 133 -16.68 -15.67 -21.38
CA GLU A 133 -16.62 -15.67 -19.92
C GLU A 133 -16.38 -14.28 -19.31
N ASP A 134 -15.76 -13.37 -20.05
CA ASP A 134 -15.48 -11.99 -19.61
C ASP A 134 -16.74 -11.11 -19.44
N GLY A 135 -17.91 -11.60 -19.84
CA GLY A 135 -19.17 -10.87 -19.71
C GLY A 135 -19.66 -10.78 -18.25
N ASP A 136 -20.74 -10.01 -18.05
CA ASP A 136 -21.26 -9.70 -16.72
C ASP A 136 -22.40 -10.62 -16.27
N ARG A 137 -22.70 -11.69 -17.03
CA ARG A 137 -23.75 -12.64 -16.69
C ARG A 137 -23.40 -13.55 -15.53
N TYR A 138 -22.19 -14.12 -15.55
CA TYR A 138 -21.69 -15.02 -14.50
C TYR A 138 -20.74 -14.24 -13.61
N ILE A 139 -21.18 -13.92 -12.40
CA ILE A 139 -20.39 -13.14 -11.45
C ILE A 139 -19.89 -14.04 -10.34
N GLU A 140 -18.56 -14.07 -10.16
CA GLU A 140 -17.94 -14.71 -9.00
C GLU A 140 -18.44 -14.05 -7.73
N ILE A 141 -19.10 -14.86 -6.86
CA ILE A 141 -19.61 -14.40 -5.57
C ILE A 141 -18.75 -14.90 -4.41
N TRP A 142 -18.07 -16.03 -4.54
CA TRP A 142 -17.23 -16.60 -3.49
C TRP A 142 -16.03 -17.33 -4.06
N ASN A 143 -14.83 -17.06 -3.52
CA ASN A 143 -13.61 -17.79 -3.83
C ASN A 143 -13.15 -18.58 -2.58
N LEU A 144 -12.95 -19.88 -2.72
CA LEU A 144 -12.48 -20.80 -1.69
C LEU A 144 -11.04 -21.19 -2.01
N VAL A 145 -10.07 -20.59 -1.31
CA VAL A 145 -8.65 -20.84 -1.52
C VAL A 145 -8.16 -21.94 -0.58
N PHE A 146 -7.52 -22.96 -1.13
CA PHE A 146 -6.94 -24.10 -0.43
C PHE A 146 -5.42 -23.98 -0.43
N MET A 147 -4.88 -23.25 0.54
CA MET A 147 -3.43 -23.07 0.67
C MET A 147 -2.76 -24.37 1.07
N GLN A 148 -2.03 -24.96 0.13
CA GLN A 148 -1.36 -26.26 0.28
C GLN A 148 0.16 -26.15 0.21
N TYR A 149 0.68 -25.09 -0.41
CA TYR A 149 2.09 -24.93 -0.75
C TYR A 149 2.65 -23.60 -0.23
N ASP A 150 3.97 -23.59 -0.03
CA ASP A 150 4.78 -22.40 0.15
C ASP A 150 5.70 -22.27 -1.07
N ARG A 151 5.55 -21.18 -1.83
CA ARG A 151 6.34 -20.91 -3.04
C ARG A 151 7.58 -20.11 -2.70
N SER A 152 8.76 -20.64 -3.06
CA SER A 152 10.07 -19.99 -2.92
C SER A 152 10.39 -19.05 -4.09
N GLU A 153 11.46 -18.25 -3.95
CA GLU A 153 11.90 -17.28 -4.99
C GLU A 153 12.29 -17.95 -6.33
N ASP A 154 12.73 -19.19 -6.32
CA ASP A 154 13.05 -19.98 -7.51
C ASP A 154 11.81 -20.61 -8.17
N GLY A 155 10.61 -20.36 -7.62
CA GLY A 155 9.35 -20.91 -8.09
C GLY A 155 9.03 -22.33 -7.60
N SER A 156 9.91 -22.95 -6.82
CA SER A 156 9.63 -24.25 -6.22
C SER A 156 8.53 -24.16 -5.16
N MET A 157 7.67 -25.19 -5.10
CA MET A 157 6.54 -25.27 -4.17
C MET A 157 6.77 -26.42 -3.18
N ALA A 158 6.88 -26.10 -1.90
CA ALA A 158 6.96 -27.08 -0.82
C ALA A 158 5.56 -27.21 -0.15
N PRO A 159 5.12 -28.43 0.22
CA PRO A 159 3.88 -28.57 0.97
C PRO A 159 3.92 -27.83 2.30
N LEU A 160 2.83 -27.13 2.65
CA LEU A 160 2.67 -26.53 3.98
C LEU A 160 2.56 -27.62 5.05
N PRO A 161 3.13 -27.41 6.24
CA PRO A 161 3.03 -28.37 7.35
C PRO A 161 1.58 -28.65 7.77
N LYS A 162 0.70 -27.65 7.60
CA LYS A 162 -0.76 -27.74 7.80
C LYS A 162 -1.44 -26.97 6.69
N PRO A 163 -2.21 -27.62 5.83
CA PRO A 163 -3.02 -26.95 4.82
C PRO A 163 -4.01 -25.98 5.50
N SER A 164 -4.25 -24.87 4.85
CA SER A 164 -5.10 -23.80 5.37
C SER A 164 -6.19 -23.44 4.37
N VAL A 165 -7.32 -22.94 4.88
CA VAL A 165 -8.42 -22.41 4.08
C VAL A 165 -8.45 -20.90 4.27
N ASP A 166 -8.45 -20.18 3.16
CA ASP A 166 -8.69 -18.75 3.07
C ASP A 166 -9.81 -18.52 2.07
N THR A 167 -10.86 -17.81 2.46
CA THR A 167 -11.95 -17.55 1.54
C THR A 167 -12.30 -16.09 1.44
N GLY A 168 -12.84 -15.69 0.29
CA GLY A 168 -13.28 -14.32 0.05
C GLY A 168 -14.60 -14.27 -0.70
N MET A 169 -15.62 -13.67 -0.06
CA MET A 169 -16.94 -13.41 -0.63
C MET A 169 -17.22 -11.91 -0.59
N GLY A 170 -17.38 -11.27 -1.76
CA GLY A 170 -17.69 -9.85 -1.83
C GLY A 170 -19.09 -9.54 -1.31
N LEU A 171 -19.17 -8.74 -0.22
CA LEU A 171 -20.47 -8.38 0.37
C LEU A 171 -21.36 -7.66 -0.64
N GLU A 172 -20.80 -6.74 -1.41
CA GLU A 172 -21.53 -5.95 -2.41
C GLU A 172 -22.09 -6.84 -3.54
N ARG A 173 -21.31 -7.83 -4.00
CA ARG A 173 -21.75 -8.80 -5.01
C ARG A 173 -22.87 -9.68 -4.45
N LEU A 174 -22.71 -10.18 -3.24
CA LEU A 174 -23.73 -10.97 -2.57
C LEU A 174 -25.01 -10.16 -2.34
N ALA A 175 -24.90 -8.90 -1.92
CA ALA A 175 -26.03 -7.99 -1.73
C ALA A 175 -26.80 -7.76 -3.05
N ALA A 176 -26.09 -7.60 -4.18
CA ALA A 176 -26.72 -7.48 -5.49
C ALA A 176 -27.56 -8.72 -5.85
N VAL A 177 -26.99 -9.92 -5.63
CA VAL A 177 -27.71 -11.18 -5.83
C VAL A 177 -28.94 -11.28 -4.92
N MET A 178 -28.80 -10.99 -3.63
CA MET A 178 -29.89 -11.07 -2.65
C MET A 178 -31.00 -10.03 -2.92
N GLN A 179 -30.66 -8.86 -3.44
CA GLN A 179 -31.61 -7.81 -3.81
C GLN A 179 -32.16 -7.98 -5.24
N SER A 180 -31.75 -9.05 -5.93
CA SER A 180 -32.18 -9.37 -7.30
C SER A 180 -31.89 -8.26 -8.31
N VAL A 181 -30.75 -7.56 -8.13
CA VAL A 181 -30.23 -6.57 -9.07
C VAL A 181 -28.95 -7.08 -9.72
N HIS A 182 -28.64 -6.54 -10.90
CA HIS A 182 -27.45 -6.98 -11.63
C HIS A 182 -26.20 -6.21 -11.23
N SER A 183 -26.31 -4.90 -11.08
CA SER A 183 -25.19 -4.03 -10.74
C SER A 183 -25.09 -3.83 -9.22
N ASN A 184 -23.88 -3.88 -8.69
CA ASN A 184 -23.61 -3.49 -7.30
C ASN A 184 -24.03 -2.04 -7.02
N TYR A 185 -24.02 -1.15 -8.03
CA TYR A 185 -24.49 0.23 -7.88
C TYR A 185 -26.01 0.37 -7.73
N GLU A 186 -26.77 -0.70 -7.98
CA GLU A 186 -28.22 -0.75 -7.79
C GLU A 186 -28.64 -1.23 -6.40
N ILE A 187 -27.70 -1.78 -5.57
CA ILE A 187 -28.06 -2.17 -4.20
C ILE A 187 -28.42 -0.94 -3.38
N ASP A 188 -29.18 -1.15 -2.33
CA ASP A 188 -29.73 -0.10 -1.46
C ASP A 188 -28.65 0.91 -1.01
N LEU A 189 -27.48 0.44 -0.56
CA LEU A 189 -26.36 1.27 -0.16
C LEU A 189 -25.95 2.28 -1.25
N PHE A 190 -25.62 1.80 -2.45
CA PHE A 190 -25.14 2.67 -3.52
C PHE A 190 -26.25 3.49 -4.15
N ASN A 191 -27.44 2.89 -4.32
CA ASN A 191 -28.61 3.60 -4.84
C ASN A 191 -28.98 4.82 -3.98
N ASN A 192 -28.97 4.65 -2.65
CA ASN A 192 -29.22 5.75 -1.73
C ASN A 192 -28.13 6.82 -1.78
N LEU A 193 -26.84 6.42 -1.88
CA LEU A 193 -25.74 7.37 -2.05
C LEU A 193 -25.83 8.13 -3.38
N ILE A 194 -26.17 7.45 -4.48
CA ILE A 194 -26.37 8.08 -5.80
C ILE A 194 -27.50 9.09 -5.74
N LYS A 195 -28.66 8.73 -5.19
CA LYS A 195 -29.80 9.64 -5.03
C LYS A 195 -29.43 10.87 -4.20
N SER A 196 -28.79 10.65 -3.04
CA SER A 196 -28.34 11.76 -2.19
C SER A 196 -27.32 12.65 -2.90
N THR A 197 -26.45 12.07 -3.73
CA THR A 197 -25.49 12.82 -4.53
C THR A 197 -26.18 13.70 -5.56
N ILE A 198 -27.17 13.16 -6.27
CA ILE A 198 -28.00 13.89 -7.24
C ILE A 198 -28.72 15.08 -6.57
N ASP A 199 -29.33 14.83 -5.41
CA ASP A 199 -30.07 15.85 -4.66
C ASP A 199 -29.17 16.98 -4.13
N ILE A 200 -28.03 16.62 -3.51
CA ILE A 200 -27.06 17.58 -2.97
C ILE A 200 -26.46 18.45 -4.07
N LEU A 201 -26.18 17.86 -5.23
CA LEU A 201 -25.53 18.54 -6.34
C LEU A 201 -26.52 19.11 -7.36
N LYS A 202 -27.83 18.87 -7.16
CA LYS A 202 -28.93 19.33 -8.02
C LYS A 202 -28.73 18.95 -9.49
N LEU A 203 -28.35 17.70 -9.72
CA LEU A 203 -28.09 17.19 -11.07
C LEU A 203 -29.40 16.76 -11.75
N ASP A 204 -29.50 17.06 -13.03
CA ASP A 204 -30.64 16.63 -13.88
C ASP A 204 -30.23 15.37 -14.67
N ILE A 205 -29.78 14.34 -13.94
CA ILE A 205 -29.37 13.03 -14.50
C ILE A 205 -29.78 11.93 -13.53
N SER A 206 -30.15 10.77 -14.05
CA SER A 206 -30.51 9.60 -13.22
C SER A 206 -29.37 8.57 -13.13
N GLU A 207 -28.57 8.45 -14.17
CA GLU A 207 -27.52 7.44 -14.28
C GLU A 207 -26.27 8.00 -14.97
N SER A 208 -25.10 7.68 -14.44
CA SER A 208 -23.83 8.06 -15.02
C SER A 208 -22.69 7.26 -14.42
N SER A 209 -21.75 6.81 -15.25
CA SER A 209 -20.48 6.22 -14.77
C SER A 209 -19.73 7.17 -13.83
N SER A 210 -19.89 8.49 -14.01
CA SER A 210 -19.30 9.49 -13.11
C SER A 210 -19.92 9.47 -11.71
N LEU A 211 -21.24 9.26 -11.59
CA LEU A 211 -21.90 9.08 -10.29
C LEU A 211 -21.38 7.83 -9.58
N ASN A 212 -21.28 6.71 -10.31
CA ASN A 212 -20.75 5.47 -9.76
C ASN A 212 -19.33 5.64 -9.22
N VAL A 213 -18.44 6.33 -9.97
CA VAL A 213 -17.08 6.65 -9.51
C VAL A 213 -17.12 7.51 -8.24
N ILE A 214 -17.94 8.55 -8.21
CA ILE A 214 -18.02 9.48 -7.08
C ILE A 214 -18.46 8.77 -5.80
N VAL A 215 -19.52 7.94 -5.86
CA VAL A 215 -20.05 7.24 -4.67
C VAL A 215 -19.14 6.10 -4.20
N ASP A 216 -18.48 5.42 -5.10
CA ASP A 216 -17.43 4.45 -4.75
C ASP A 216 -16.27 5.14 -4.02
N HIS A 217 -15.81 6.26 -4.57
CA HIS A 217 -14.61 6.93 -4.10
C HIS A 217 -14.80 7.66 -2.78
N ILE A 218 -16.00 8.23 -2.48
CA ILE A 218 -16.25 8.82 -1.16
C ILE A 218 -16.18 7.75 -0.07
N ARG A 219 -16.68 6.55 -0.33
CA ARG A 219 -16.59 5.40 0.56
C ARG A 219 -15.13 5.00 0.80
N ALA A 220 -14.35 4.79 -0.28
CA ALA A 220 -12.93 4.45 -0.20
C ALA A 220 -12.10 5.50 0.56
N CYS A 221 -12.25 6.78 0.22
CA CYS A 221 -11.52 7.88 0.84
C CYS A 221 -11.82 8.01 2.33
N SER A 222 -13.09 7.92 2.71
CA SER A 222 -13.52 8.04 4.10
C SER A 222 -12.91 6.95 4.98
N PHE A 223 -12.96 5.69 4.55
CA PHE A 223 -12.37 4.58 5.31
C PHE A 223 -10.85 4.63 5.36
N LEU A 224 -10.17 5.04 4.29
CA LEU A 224 -8.72 5.25 4.32
C LEU A 224 -8.31 6.35 5.32
N ILE A 225 -9.07 7.45 5.39
CA ILE A 225 -8.80 8.54 6.34
C ILE A 225 -9.02 8.07 7.78
N ILE A 226 -10.11 7.35 8.06
CA ILE A 226 -10.37 6.73 9.38
C ILE A 226 -9.20 5.88 9.82
N ASP A 227 -8.65 5.06 8.93
CA ASP A 227 -7.52 4.18 9.22
C ASP A 227 -6.18 4.94 9.24
N GLY A 228 -6.23 6.28 9.16
CA GLY A 228 -5.11 7.21 9.37
C GLY A 228 -4.24 7.43 8.15
N VAL A 229 -4.73 7.15 6.96
CA VAL A 229 -4.08 7.54 5.70
C VAL A 229 -4.49 8.98 5.36
N LEU A 230 -3.52 9.85 5.10
CA LEU A 230 -3.77 11.22 4.64
C LEU A 230 -3.23 11.39 3.21
N PRO A 231 -3.81 12.30 2.39
CA PRO A 231 -3.33 12.55 1.03
C PRO A 231 -1.86 12.95 1.00
N GLY A 232 -1.08 12.33 0.13
CA GLY A 232 0.37 12.58 0.04
C GLY A 232 0.94 12.23 -1.33
N ASN A 233 2.28 12.28 -1.45
CA ASN A 233 2.97 12.07 -2.72
C ASN A 233 3.53 10.64 -2.89
N GLU A 234 3.50 9.82 -1.84
CA GLU A 234 4.14 8.50 -1.83
C GLU A 234 3.30 7.45 -1.13
N GLY A 235 3.48 6.19 -1.49
CA GLY A 235 2.88 5.03 -0.85
C GLY A 235 1.35 5.10 -0.75
N ARG A 236 0.79 4.69 0.38
CA ARG A 236 -0.66 4.67 0.63
C ARG A 236 -1.30 6.05 0.54
N SER A 237 -0.57 7.08 0.94
CA SER A 237 -1.01 8.49 0.87
C SER A 237 -1.22 8.96 -0.57
N TYR A 238 -0.37 8.50 -1.50
CA TYR A 238 -0.54 8.76 -2.92
C TYR A 238 -1.77 8.04 -3.49
N VAL A 239 -2.02 6.80 -3.09
CA VAL A 239 -3.20 6.05 -3.51
C VAL A 239 -4.49 6.78 -3.10
N LEU A 240 -4.59 7.23 -1.84
CA LEU A 240 -5.73 8.02 -1.39
C LEU A 240 -5.90 9.30 -2.22
N ARG A 241 -4.82 10.07 -2.40
CA ARG A 241 -4.85 11.29 -3.22
C ARG A 241 -5.32 11.03 -4.65
N ARG A 242 -4.88 9.95 -5.26
CA ARG A 242 -5.28 9.53 -6.61
C ARG A 242 -6.78 9.25 -6.71
N ILE A 243 -7.34 8.52 -5.74
CA ILE A 243 -8.77 8.21 -5.67
C ILE A 243 -9.58 9.51 -5.51
N MET A 244 -9.17 10.41 -4.59
CA MET A 244 -9.83 11.71 -4.39
C MET A 244 -9.85 12.54 -5.68
N ARG A 245 -8.70 12.68 -6.34
CA ARG A 245 -8.57 13.47 -7.57
C ARG A 245 -9.39 12.90 -8.72
N ARG A 246 -9.51 11.58 -8.80
CA ARG A 246 -10.39 10.94 -9.78
C ARG A 246 -11.86 11.30 -9.55
N ALA A 247 -12.33 11.26 -8.30
CA ALA A 247 -13.70 11.68 -7.98
C ALA A 247 -13.96 13.17 -8.30
N ILE A 248 -13.01 14.05 -7.94
CA ILE A 248 -13.12 15.51 -8.21
C ILE A 248 -13.20 15.77 -9.72
N ARG A 249 -12.37 15.09 -10.53
CA ARG A 249 -12.45 15.19 -11.98
C ARG A 249 -13.79 14.71 -12.53
N HIS A 250 -14.35 13.62 -12.00
CA HIS A 250 -15.67 13.15 -12.41
C HIS A 250 -16.79 14.14 -12.03
N GLY A 251 -16.64 14.86 -10.91
CA GLY A 251 -17.52 16.00 -10.59
C GLY A 251 -17.42 17.11 -11.63
N LYS A 252 -16.20 17.48 -12.04
CA LYS A 252 -16.00 18.47 -13.10
C LYS A 252 -16.64 18.04 -14.44
N LYS A 253 -16.60 16.74 -14.76
CA LYS A 253 -17.27 16.16 -15.93
C LYS A 253 -18.80 16.28 -15.87
N LEU A 254 -19.36 16.37 -14.67
CA LEU A 254 -20.78 16.64 -14.42
C LEU A 254 -21.09 18.14 -14.27
N ASP A 255 -20.16 19.01 -14.70
CA ASP A 255 -20.27 20.47 -14.65
C ASP A 255 -20.32 21.06 -13.23
N ILE A 256 -19.76 20.34 -12.25
CA ILE A 256 -19.67 20.81 -10.87
C ILE A 256 -18.36 21.59 -10.69
N HIS A 257 -18.47 22.88 -10.41
CA HIS A 257 -17.32 23.79 -10.27
C HIS A 257 -16.94 24.10 -8.82
N GLU A 258 -17.89 23.98 -7.91
CA GLU A 258 -17.69 24.23 -6.48
C GLU A 258 -17.22 22.96 -5.76
N PRO A 259 -16.46 23.07 -4.67
CA PRO A 259 -16.12 21.93 -3.83
C PRO A 259 -17.37 21.19 -3.34
N PHE A 260 -17.45 19.91 -3.62
CA PHE A 260 -18.67 19.11 -3.41
C PHE A 260 -18.39 17.77 -2.72
N PHE A 261 -17.22 17.18 -2.98
CA PHE A 261 -16.96 15.79 -2.65
C PHE A 261 -17.05 15.52 -1.14
N TYR A 262 -16.57 16.47 -0.32
CA TYR A 262 -16.69 16.38 1.14
C TYR A 262 -18.15 16.36 1.64
N LYS A 263 -19.11 16.96 0.90
CA LYS A 263 -20.54 17.01 1.26
C LYS A 263 -21.20 15.63 1.23
N LEU A 264 -20.62 14.69 0.48
CA LEU A 264 -21.12 13.32 0.33
C LEU A 264 -20.79 12.43 1.52
N LEU A 265 -20.01 12.92 2.49
CA LEU A 265 -19.73 12.17 3.72
C LEU A 265 -20.97 12.02 4.60
N GLU A 266 -21.85 13.02 4.67
CA GLU A 266 -23.10 12.94 5.45
C GLU A 266 -23.96 11.74 5.03
N PRO A 267 -24.38 11.62 3.74
CA PRO A 267 -25.13 10.44 3.30
C PRO A 267 -24.39 9.13 3.51
N LEU A 268 -23.07 9.11 3.43
CA LEU A 268 -22.29 7.90 3.73
C LEU A 268 -22.38 7.52 5.22
N VAL A 269 -22.32 8.50 6.12
CA VAL A 269 -22.51 8.29 7.56
C VAL A 269 -23.90 7.75 7.85
N ASP A 270 -24.93 8.27 7.17
CA ASP A 270 -26.31 7.79 7.33
C ASP A 270 -26.45 6.32 6.90
N GLN A 271 -25.76 5.89 5.83
CA GLN A 271 -25.84 4.52 5.33
C GLN A 271 -24.97 3.53 6.12
N MET A 272 -23.75 3.93 6.51
CA MET A 272 -22.76 3.01 7.06
C MET A 272 -22.39 3.30 8.52
N GLY A 273 -22.82 4.41 9.10
CA GLY A 273 -22.43 4.85 10.44
C GLY A 273 -22.91 3.94 11.56
N GLN A 274 -23.98 3.16 11.36
CA GLN A 274 -24.43 2.17 12.33
C GLN A 274 -23.44 1.00 12.43
N ALA A 275 -22.97 0.48 11.29
CA ALA A 275 -21.99 -0.59 11.23
C ALA A 275 -20.57 -0.09 11.58
N TYR A 276 -20.25 1.16 11.23
CA TYR A 276 -18.95 1.80 11.41
C TYR A 276 -19.07 3.13 12.17
N PRO A 277 -19.28 3.10 13.50
CA PRO A 277 -19.47 4.32 14.31
C PRO A 277 -18.33 5.34 14.25
N GLU A 278 -17.12 4.90 13.85
CA GLU A 278 -15.96 5.76 13.65
C GLU A 278 -16.15 6.77 12.50
N LEU A 279 -17.01 6.48 11.50
CA LEU A 279 -17.37 7.43 10.45
C LEU A 279 -18.01 8.69 11.06
N ALA A 280 -19.01 8.52 11.92
CA ALA A 280 -19.67 9.61 12.62
C ALA A 280 -18.73 10.33 13.60
N LYS A 281 -17.89 9.58 14.35
CA LYS A 281 -16.97 10.15 15.34
C LYS A 281 -15.87 11.01 14.71
N GLN A 282 -15.43 10.69 13.50
CA GLN A 282 -14.36 11.38 12.80
C GLN A 282 -14.87 12.25 11.65
N LYS A 283 -16.19 12.46 11.52
CA LYS A 283 -16.83 13.15 10.41
C LYS A 283 -16.13 14.47 10.08
N ASN A 284 -16.01 15.39 11.04
CA ASN A 284 -15.40 16.71 10.80
C ASN A 284 -13.95 16.59 10.28
N HIS A 285 -13.17 15.65 10.81
CA HIS A 285 -11.80 15.42 10.35
C HIS A 285 -11.76 14.91 8.90
N ILE A 286 -12.65 13.98 8.55
CA ILE A 286 -12.72 13.42 7.19
C ILE A 286 -13.15 14.52 6.21
N GLU A 287 -14.18 15.30 6.55
CA GLU A 287 -14.66 16.42 5.74
C GLU A 287 -13.55 17.45 5.48
N ASP A 288 -12.82 17.84 6.52
CA ASP A 288 -11.73 18.81 6.41
C ASP A 288 -10.61 18.30 5.50
N VAL A 289 -10.20 17.04 5.64
CA VAL A 289 -9.17 16.45 4.81
C VAL A 289 -9.58 16.40 3.34
N ILE A 290 -10.81 15.94 3.07
CA ILE A 290 -11.35 15.85 1.71
C ILE A 290 -11.46 17.25 1.10
N LYS A 291 -12.10 18.19 1.80
CA LYS A 291 -12.32 19.55 1.34
C LYS A 291 -11.02 20.28 1.00
N GLN A 292 -10.01 20.13 1.83
CA GLN A 292 -8.70 20.77 1.59
C GLN A 292 -7.99 20.21 0.36
N GLU A 293 -7.97 18.88 0.16
CA GLU A 293 -7.37 18.29 -1.03
C GLU A 293 -8.16 18.66 -2.29
N GLU A 294 -9.50 18.72 -2.20
CA GLU A 294 -10.38 19.14 -3.28
C GLU A 294 -10.10 20.59 -3.69
N ILE A 295 -10.07 21.54 -2.76
CA ILE A 295 -9.74 22.95 -3.04
C ILE A 295 -8.36 23.08 -3.67
N ARG A 296 -7.34 22.38 -3.13
CA ARG A 296 -5.98 22.42 -3.69
C ARG A 296 -5.91 21.88 -5.10
N PHE A 297 -6.62 20.80 -5.38
CA PHE A 297 -6.58 20.18 -6.69
C PHE A 297 -7.41 20.96 -7.72
N SER A 298 -8.55 21.54 -7.34
CA SER A 298 -9.37 22.33 -8.26
C SER A 298 -8.59 23.49 -8.89
N VAL A 299 -7.69 24.14 -8.15
CA VAL A 299 -6.83 25.21 -8.69
C VAL A 299 -5.90 24.70 -9.82
N THR A 300 -5.37 23.50 -9.69
CA THR A 300 -4.44 22.93 -10.67
C THR A 300 -5.14 22.10 -11.75
N LEU A 301 -6.37 21.64 -11.48
CA LEU A 301 -7.15 20.83 -12.41
C LEU A 301 -7.50 21.60 -13.68
N ASP A 302 -8.00 22.81 -13.55
CA ASP A 302 -8.39 23.64 -14.70
C ASP A 302 -7.19 23.94 -15.60
N GLN A 303 -6.07 24.37 -15.02
CA GLN A 303 -4.83 24.62 -15.76
C GLN A 303 -4.26 23.35 -16.41
N GLY A 304 -4.31 22.23 -15.70
CA GLY A 304 -3.85 20.96 -16.26
C GLY A 304 -4.74 20.46 -17.39
N MET A 305 -6.04 20.68 -17.31
CA MET A 305 -6.99 20.36 -18.40
C MET A 305 -6.73 21.23 -19.63
N GLU A 306 -6.46 22.52 -19.48
CA GLU A 306 -6.09 23.41 -20.61
C GLU A 306 -4.84 22.90 -21.35
N ILE A 307 -3.79 22.55 -20.59
CA ILE A 307 -2.55 22.00 -21.17
C ILE A 307 -2.80 20.67 -21.88
N LEU A 308 -3.63 19.82 -21.29
CA LEU A 308 -3.99 18.55 -21.92
C LEU A 308 -4.76 18.76 -23.24
N GLU A 309 -5.72 19.69 -23.26
CA GLU A 309 -6.47 20.03 -24.47
C GLU A 309 -5.54 20.58 -25.58
N GLU A 310 -4.65 21.50 -25.24
CA GLU A 310 -3.65 22.02 -26.17
C GLU A 310 -2.78 20.89 -26.75
N ALA A 311 -2.33 19.97 -25.88
CA ALA A 311 -1.50 18.85 -26.30
C ALA A 311 -2.28 17.86 -27.19
N ILE A 312 -3.55 17.59 -26.90
CA ILE A 312 -4.42 16.73 -27.72
C ILE A 312 -4.61 17.35 -29.10
N LEU A 313 -4.84 18.66 -29.17
CA LEU A 313 -5.00 19.36 -30.44
C LEU A 313 -3.71 19.40 -31.29
N ALA A 314 -2.56 19.34 -30.62
CA ALA A 314 -1.24 19.36 -31.27
C ALA A 314 -0.71 17.97 -31.63
N MET A 315 -1.41 16.88 -31.26
CA MET A 315 -0.97 15.51 -31.56
C MET A 315 -1.02 15.24 -33.06
N GLU A 316 0.08 14.71 -33.59
CA GLU A 316 0.17 14.22 -34.98
C GLU A 316 -0.28 12.76 -35.12
N ASN A 317 -0.33 12.03 -34.00
CA ASN A 317 -0.75 10.64 -33.91
C ASN A 317 -1.57 10.45 -32.61
N ASP A 318 -2.25 9.32 -32.45
CA ASP A 318 -3.12 9.04 -31.31
C ASP A 318 -2.33 8.64 -30.04
N ILE A 319 -1.15 9.27 -29.80
CA ILE A 319 -0.30 9.00 -28.62
C ILE A 319 0.11 10.33 -27.99
N LEU A 320 -0.32 10.55 -26.75
CA LEU A 320 0.10 11.72 -25.95
C LEU A 320 1.56 11.56 -25.49
N PRO A 321 2.46 12.52 -25.78
CA PRO A 321 3.87 12.41 -25.43
C PRO A 321 4.11 12.26 -23.93
N GLY A 322 5.06 11.39 -23.54
CA GLY A 322 5.42 11.12 -22.14
C GLY A 322 5.90 12.36 -21.38
N GLU A 323 6.51 13.34 -22.07
CA GLU A 323 6.88 14.65 -21.48
C GLU A 323 5.65 15.43 -21.01
N VAL A 324 4.57 15.43 -21.78
CA VAL A 324 3.30 16.10 -21.41
C VAL A 324 2.68 15.39 -20.21
N VAL A 325 2.62 14.05 -20.23
CA VAL A 325 2.13 13.24 -19.11
C VAL A 325 2.93 13.51 -17.84
N PHE A 326 4.25 13.60 -17.95
CA PHE A 326 5.14 13.95 -16.85
C PHE A 326 4.89 15.37 -16.33
N LYS A 327 4.74 16.36 -17.18
CA LYS A 327 4.44 17.75 -16.81
C LYS A 327 3.10 17.85 -16.06
N LEU A 328 2.08 17.15 -16.54
CA LEU A 328 0.78 17.07 -15.88
C LEU A 328 0.90 16.45 -14.49
N TYR A 329 1.70 15.39 -14.35
CA TYR A 329 1.93 14.71 -13.07
C TYR A 329 2.73 15.58 -12.08
N ASP A 330 3.89 16.09 -12.52
CA ASP A 330 4.87 16.76 -11.64
C ASP A 330 4.43 18.16 -11.23
N THR A 331 3.87 18.93 -12.17
CA THR A 331 3.55 20.35 -11.97
C THR A 331 2.09 20.56 -11.56
N TYR A 332 1.16 19.85 -12.19
CA TYR A 332 -0.28 20.04 -11.99
C TYR A 332 -0.91 18.97 -11.09
N GLY A 333 -0.12 17.98 -10.70
CA GLY A 333 -0.59 16.95 -9.79
C GLY A 333 -1.64 16.01 -10.40
N PHE A 334 -1.65 15.85 -11.73
CA PHE A 334 -2.47 14.85 -12.40
C PHE A 334 -1.85 13.47 -12.19
N PRO A 335 -2.49 12.55 -11.48
CA PRO A 335 -2.05 11.16 -11.50
C PRO A 335 -2.06 10.62 -12.93
N VAL A 336 -1.09 9.76 -13.26
CA VAL A 336 -0.98 9.17 -14.62
C VAL A 336 -2.26 8.44 -15.01
N ASP A 337 -2.88 7.74 -14.05
CA ASP A 337 -4.16 7.04 -14.27
C ASP A 337 -5.27 8.00 -14.67
N LEU A 338 -5.28 9.23 -14.12
CA LEU A 338 -6.26 10.25 -14.49
C LEU A 338 -6.09 10.68 -15.96
N THR A 339 -4.84 10.86 -16.38
CA THR A 339 -4.51 11.14 -17.78
C THR A 339 -4.90 9.95 -18.67
N ASN A 340 -4.66 8.72 -18.21
CA ASN A 340 -5.03 7.51 -18.93
C ASN A 340 -6.56 7.32 -19.04
N ASP A 341 -7.33 7.65 -17.99
CA ASP A 341 -8.80 7.65 -18.03
C ASP A 341 -9.32 8.62 -19.12
N ILE A 342 -8.72 9.82 -19.22
CA ILE A 342 -9.08 10.80 -20.24
C ILE A 342 -8.70 10.29 -21.62
N ALA A 343 -7.52 9.68 -21.76
CA ALA A 343 -7.05 9.11 -23.00
C ALA A 343 -8.00 8.03 -23.52
N ARG A 344 -8.43 7.11 -22.65
CA ARG A 344 -9.40 6.06 -22.98
C ARG A 344 -10.76 6.63 -23.38
N GLU A 345 -11.27 7.63 -22.66
CA GLU A 345 -12.54 8.30 -22.99
C GLU A 345 -12.50 8.97 -24.37
N ARG A 346 -11.35 9.52 -24.75
CA ARG A 346 -11.15 10.24 -26.02
C ARG A 346 -10.49 9.41 -27.10
N LYS A 347 -10.27 8.10 -26.86
CA LYS A 347 -9.74 7.12 -27.82
C LYS A 347 -8.32 7.43 -28.33
N PHE A 348 -7.44 7.91 -27.44
CA PHE A 348 -6.00 7.98 -27.69
C PHE A 348 -5.24 7.21 -26.61
N SER A 349 -3.93 7.01 -26.78
CA SER A 349 -3.06 6.36 -25.80
C SER A 349 -2.04 7.34 -25.22
N ILE A 350 -1.34 6.94 -24.16
CA ILE A 350 -0.27 7.75 -23.55
C ILE A 350 1.08 7.02 -23.67
N ASP A 351 2.17 7.77 -23.85
CA ASP A 351 3.53 7.24 -23.87
C ASP A 351 4.03 7.03 -22.42
N LEU A 352 3.68 5.88 -21.85
CA LEU A 352 4.12 5.48 -20.50
C LEU A 352 5.65 5.32 -20.42
N LYS A 353 6.30 4.86 -21.48
CA LYS A 353 7.75 4.68 -21.49
C LYS A 353 8.48 6.01 -21.39
N GLY A 354 8.09 7.00 -22.19
CA GLY A 354 8.63 8.36 -22.09
C GLY A 354 8.35 8.99 -20.73
N PHE A 355 7.17 8.78 -20.14
CA PHE A 355 6.86 9.21 -18.79
C PHE A 355 7.85 8.62 -17.76
N ASP A 356 8.09 7.30 -17.79
CA ASP A 356 9.00 6.62 -16.85
C ASP A 356 10.45 7.09 -17.00
N GLU A 357 10.90 7.44 -18.21
CA GLU A 357 12.22 8.03 -18.46
C GLU A 357 12.35 9.41 -17.80
N HIS A 358 11.33 10.26 -17.90
CA HIS A 358 11.29 11.56 -17.25
C HIS A 358 11.24 11.44 -15.72
N MET A 359 10.45 10.52 -15.18
CA MET A 359 10.39 10.21 -13.74
C MET A 359 11.75 9.73 -13.20
N SER A 360 12.42 8.84 -13.93
CA SER A 360 13.75 8.35 -13.55
C SER A 360 14.77 9.48 -13.51
N SER A 361 14.75 10.36 -14.51
CA SER A 361 15.61 11.54 -14.59
C SER A 361 15.37 12.53 -13.43
N GLN A 362 14.11 12.72 -13.04
CA GLN A 362 13.75 13.54 -11.87
C GLN A 362 14.28 12.91 -10.58
N ARG A 363 14.10 11.60 -10.37
CA ARG A 363 14.61 10.88 -9.18
C ARG A 363 16.14 11.00 -9.08
N ILE A 364 16.85 10.87 -10.20
CA ILE A 364 18.31 11.05 -10.24
C ILE A 364 18.70 12.47 -9.86
N ARG A 365 18.00 13.51 -10.38
CA ARG A 365 18.23 14.92 -10.02
C ARG A 365 17.94 15.18 -8.55
N ALA A 366 16.83 14.67 -8.02
CA ALA A 366 16.46 14.78 -6.60
C ALA A 366 17.52 14.11 -5.69
N ARG A 367 17.97 12.89 -6.05
CA ARG A 367 19.07 12.20 -5.33
C ARG A 367 20.37 13.00 -5.39
N LYS A 368 20.74 13.58 -6.53
CA LYS A 368 21.93 14.45 -6.65
C LYS A 368 21.81 15.73 -5.83
N ALA A 369 20.63 16.33 -5.75
CA ALA A 369 20.38 17.51 -4.92
C ALA A 369 20.42 17.18 -3.42
N ASN A 370 19.97 15.98 -3.02
CA ASN A 370 20.05 15.47 -1.64
C ASN A 370 21.46 14.94 -1.25
N LYS A 371 22.38 14.77 -2.20
CA LYS A 371 23.77 14.34 -1.94
C LYS A 371 24.63 15.33 -1.14
N PHE A 372 24.04 16.41 -0.63
CA PHE A 372 24.71 17.26 0.39
C PHE A 372 24.66 16.68 1.81
N SER A 373 24.05 15.50 2.01
CA SER A 373 24.02 14.80 3.29
C SER A 373 23.99 13.27 3.08
N GLY A 374 25.15 12.67 2.84
CA GLY A 374 25.28 11.21 2.89
C GLY A 374 26.25 10.66 1.86
N ALA A 375 27.33 10.05 2.34
CA ALA A 375 28.23 9.21 1.57
C ALA A 375 27.42 8.15 0.80
N GLU A 376 27.88 7.75 -0.37
CA GLU A 376 27.34 6.59 -1.09
C GLU A 376 27.26 5.40 -0.12
N GLU A 377 26.08 4.80 0.06
CA GLU A 377 25.94 3.52 0.75
C GLU A 377 26.71 2.46 -0.05
N LYS A 378 27.99 2.31 0.24
CA LYS A 378 28.77 1.18 -0.24
C LYS A 378 28.32 -0.03 0.59
N ASN A 379 27.68 -0.99 -0.04
CA ASN A 379 27.41 -2.28 0.58
C ASN A 379 28.72 -3.05 0.74
N TYR A 380 29.14 -3.22 1.99
CA TYR A 380 30.28 -4.05 2.34
C TYR A 380 29.85 -5.51 2.50
N GLU A 381 30.68 -6.46 2.06
CA GLU A 381 30.49 -7.88 2.35
C GLU A 381 30.89 -8.14 3.81
N LEU A 382 29.91 -8.05 4.71
CA LEU A 382 30.12 -8.22 6.16
C LEU A 382 29.79 -9.64 6.58
N THR A 383 30.71 -10.25 7.32
CA THR A 383 30.59 -11.63 7.83
C THR A 383 30.34 -11.69 9.35
N VAL A 384 30.40 -10.54 10.04
CA VAL A 384 30.40 -10.45 11.50
C VAL A 384 29.12 -9.80 12.01
N ASN A 385 28.49 -10.42 13.01
CA ASN A 385 27.40 -9.81 13.77
C ASN A 385 27.99 -9.07 14.97
N SER A 386 27.75 -7.75 15.07
CA SER A 386 28.17 -6.94 16.22
C SER A 386 27.11 -6.94 17.31
N LYS A 387 27.49 -7.22 18.57
CA LYS A 387 26.58 -7.11 19.70
C LYS A 387 26.65 -5.70 20.29
N PHE A 388 25.53 -4.99 20.28
CA PHE A 388 25.41 -3.66 20.90
C PHE A 388 25.27 -3.77 22.44
N LEU A 389 26.10 -3.01 23.15
CA LEU A 389 26.11 -2.98 24.62
C LEU A 389 26.00 -1.53 25.18
N GLY A 390 25.66 -0.56 24.34
CA GLY A 390 25.70 0.86 24.67
C GLY A 390 24.60 1.38 25.59
N TYR A 391 23.62 0.54 25.96
CA TYR A 391 22.65 0.90 27.01
C TYR A 391 23.25 0.76 28.42
N GLU A 392 24.24 -0.11 28.58
CA GLU A 392 24.85 -0.40 29.88
C GLU A 392 26.25 0.20 30.02
N PHE A 393 26.97 0.37 28.90
CA PHE A 393 28.37 0.75 28.89
C PHE A 393 28.63 1.88 27.90
N THR A 394 29.49 2.82 28.28
CA THR A 394 30.07 3.84 27.40
C THR A 394 31.51 3.54 27.01
N GLU A 395 32.12 2.56 27.72
CA GLU A 395 33.42 2.02 27.41
C GLU A 395 33.39 0.49 27.43
N LYS A 396 34.04 -0.16 26.46
CA LYS A 396 34.13 -1.61 26.38
C LYS A 396 35.34 -2.08 25.60
N THR A 397 35.95 -3.16 26.10
CA THR A 397 36.99 -3.87 25.33
C THR A 397 36.31 -4.82 24.35
N ALA A 398 36.77 -4.78 23.09
CA ALA A 398 36.27 -5.58 21.99
C ALA A 398 37.39 -6.12 21.12
N MET A 399 37.07 -7.01 20.21
CA MET A 399 38.01 -7.54 19.19
C MET A 399 37.64 -6.99 17.82
N ILE A 400 38.60 -6.44 17.12
CA ILE A 400 38.44 -6.05 15.71
C ILE A 400 38.27 -7.28 14.85
N LYS A 401 37.23 -7.29 14.04
CA LYS A 401 36.92 -8.40 13.13
C LYS A 401 37.19 -8.04 11.68
N GLU A 402 36.81 -6.82 11.27
CA GLU A 402 36.93 -6.36 9.90
C GLU A 402 37.37 -4.90 9.88
N ILE A 403 38.13 -4.54 8.85
CA ILE A 403 38.59 -3.17 8.56
C ILE A 403 38.39 -2.93 7.06
N PHE A 404 37.79 -1.80 6.72
CA PHE A 404 37.57 -1.38 5.33
C PHE A 404 38.16 0.01 5.09
N VAL A 405 38.95 0.15 4.04
CA VAL A 405 39.51 1.43 3.58
C VAL A 405 39.25 1.54 2.07
N ASP A 406 38.71 2.66 1.61
CA ASP A 406 38.35 2.91 0.21
C ASP A 406 37.45 1.82 -0.42
N GLY A 407 36.64 1.16 0.41
CA GLY A 407 35.74 0.09 -0.03
C GLY A 407 36.36 -1.31 -0.05
N ASN A 408 37.63 -1.48 0.29
CA ASN A 408 38.32 -2.75 0.29
C ASN A 408 38.56 -3.27 1.70
N ALA A 409 38.35 -4.58 1.91
CA ALA A 409 38.68 -5.24 3.16
C ALA A 409 40.22 -5.36 3.32
N LEU A 410 40.76 -4.83 4.43
CA LEU A 410 42.17 -4.84 4.73
C LEU A 410 42.47 -5.56 6.05
N LYS A 411 43.71 -6.01 6.21
CA LYS A 411 44.19 -6.59 7.48
C LYS A 411 44.60 -5.54 8.52
N SER A 412 44.82 -4.32 8.10
CA SER A 412 45.22 -3.19 8.98
C SER A 412 44.81 -1.87 8.41
N ILE A 413 44.70 -0.84 9.29
CA ILE A 413 44.56 0.57 8.94
C ILE A 413 45.77 1.33 9.49
N GLU A 414 46.28 2.30 8.72
CA GLU A 414 47.49 3.07 9.01
C GLU A 414 47.15 4.54 9.24
N ILE A 415 48.08 5.28 9.88
CA ILE A 415 47.92 6.69 10.21
C ILE A 415 47.48 7.52 9.01
N GLY A 416 46.47 8.37 9.22
CA GLY A 416 45.91 9.25 8.20
C GLY A 416 44.87 8.58 7.29
N GLN A 417 44.68 7.25 7.34
CA GLN A 417 43.67 6.57 6.56
C GLN A 417 42.30 6.73 7.21
N GLU A 418 41.31 7.00 6.38
CA GLU A 418 39.88 7.00 6.71
C GLU A 418 39.25 5.67 6.32
N GLY A 419 38.39 5.13 7.19
CA GLY A 419 37.79 3.82 6.92
C GLY A 419 36.76 3.41 7.97
N PHE A 420 36.39 2.14 7.93
CA PHE A 420 35.45 1.52 8.86
C PHE A 420 36.11 0.41 9.65
N ILE A 421 35.83 0.37 10.94
CA ILE A 421 36.22 -0.73 11.84
C ILE A 421 34.95 -1.44 12.32
N VAL A 422 34.90 -2.77 12.22
CA VAL A 422 33.84 -3.63 12.74
C VAL A 422 34.39 -4.48 13.86
N THR A 423 33.66 -4.52 15.00
CA THR A 423 34.03 -5.26 16.20
C THR A 423 32.95 -6.28 16.57
N ASP A 424 33.32 -7.30 17.36
CA ASP A 424 32.39 -8.32 17.88
C ASP A 424 31.35 -7.75 18.85
N VAL A 425 31.74 -6.77 19.67
CA VAL A 425 30.85 -6.05 20.59
C VAL A 425 31.17 -4.56 20.51
N THR A 426 30.19 -3.71 20.78
CA THR A 426 30.38 -2.26 20.77
C THR A 426 29.44 -1.54 21.72
N PRO A 427 29.92 -0.47 22.42
CA PRO A 427 29.09 0.46 23.15
C PRO A 427 28.53 1.59 22.26
N PHE A 428 28.98 1.71 20.99
CA PHE A 428 28.56 2.77 20.08
C PHE A 428 27.17 2.52 19.53
N TYR A 429 26.26 3.48 19.65
CA TYR A 429 24.95 3.45 19.02
C TYR A 429 25.09 3.78 17.54
N ALA A 430 24.62 2.89 16.69
CA ALA A 430 24.57 3.14 15.25
C ALA A 430 23.35 3.99 14.88
N GLU A 431 23.49 4.85 13.89
CA GLU A 431 22.40 5.69 13.38
C GLU A 431 21.14 4.86 13.15
N SER A 432 20.07 5.24 13.83
CA SER A 432 18.78 4.56 13.75
C SER A 432 17.66 5.44 14.29
N GLY A 433 16.44 5.30 13.71
CA GLY A 433 15.25 6.00 14.19
C GLY A 433 15.34 7.53 14.14
N GLY A 434 16.21 8.07 13.29
CA GLY A 434 16.47 9.51 13.18
C GLY A 434 17.48 10.06 14.19
N GLN A 435 18.00 9.25 15.12
CA GLN A 435 19.12 9.60 15.97
C GLN A 435 20.44 9.34 15.25
N VAL A 436 21.34 10.33 15.23
CA VAL A 436 22.69 10.19 14.66
C VAL A 436 23.52 9.15 15.40
N GLY A 437 24.49 8.58 14.70
CA GLY A 437 25.46 7.65 15.26
C GLY A 437 26.35 8.28 16.33
N ASP A 438 26.84 7.46 17.25
CA ASP A 438 27.80 7.91 18.25
C ASP A 438 29.17 8.20 17.66
N THR A 439 29.88 9.08 18.32
CA THR A 439 31.28 9.40 18.07
C THR A 439 32.13 9.05 19.27
N GLY A 440 33.44 8.91 19.10
CA GLY A 440 34.35 8.59 20.19
C GLY A 440 35.70 8.09 19.70
N ILE A 441 36.31 7.18 20.44
CA ILE A 441 37.67 6.70 20.17
C ILE A 441 37.72 5.18 20.29
N ILE A 442 38.41 4.54 19.35
CA ILE A 442 38.85 3.15 19.44
C ILE A 442 40.37 3.19 19.57
N HIS A 443 40.88 2.71 20.71
CA HIS A 443 42.31 2.70 20.93
C HIS A 443 42.85 1.32 21.27
N SER A 444 44.07 1.07 20.84
CA SER A 444 44.88 -0.09 21.16
C SER A 444 46.26 0.37 21.73
N LYS A 445 47.14 -0.58 22.03
CA LYS A 445 48.50 -0.25 22.38
C LYS A 445 49.28 0.42 21.24
N ASP A 446 48.86 0.14 20.00
CA ASP A 446 49.61 0.40 18.77
C ASP A 446 48.98 1.50 17.92
N GLY A 447 47.78 2.03 18.29
CA GLY A 447 47.13 3.09 17.52
C GLY A 447 45.84 3.64 18.13
N VAL A 448 45.46 4.84 17.64
CA VAL A 448 44.25 5.56 18.05
C VAL A 448 43.42 5.89 16.83
N PHE A 449 42.21 5.38 16.80
CA PHE A 449 41.23 5.62 15.73
C PHE A 449 40.09 6.50 16.27
N ARG A 450 39.91 7.68 15.66
CA ARG A 450 38.79 8.56 16.00
C ARG A 450 37.57 8.18 15.21
N VAL A 451 36.52 7.80 15.91
CA VAL A 451 35.20 7.50 15.33
C VAL A 451 34.44 8.81 15.15
N THR A 452 34.09 9.12 13.91
CA THR A 452 33.33 10.33 13.52
C THR A 452 31.85 10.05 13.31
N ASP A 453 31.49 8.78 13.02
CA ASP A 453 30.11 8.31 12.84
C ASP A 453 30.02 6.80 13.10
N THR A 454 28.83 6.34 13.42
CA THR A 454 28.54 4.91 13.61
C THR A 454 27.28 4.53 12.84
N GLN A 455 27.41 3.58 11.92
CA GLN A 455 26.35 3.14 11.03
C GLN A 455 26.02 1.67 11.25
N LYS A 456 24.85 1.23 10.76
CA LYS A 456 24.43 -0.16 10.80
C LYS A 456 24.20 -0.67 9.39
N GLN A 457 24.83 -1.83 9.07
CA GLN A 457 24.53 -2.56 7.85
C GLN A 457 24.25 -4.02 8.22
N ASN A 458 23.05 -4.51 7.94
CA ASN A 458 22.56 -5.81 8.39
C ASN A 458 22.65 -5.94 9.93
N ASN A 459 23.40 -6.93 10.42
CA ASN A 459 23.64 -7.16 11.85
C ASN A 459 25.00 -6.63 12.33
N SER A 460 25.73 -5.91 11.49
CA SER A 460 27.04 -5.34 11.80
C SER A 460 26.95 -3.86 12.14
N ILE A 461 27.79 -3.43 13.08
CA ILE A 461 27.95 -2.02 13.45
C ILE A 461 29.31 -1.55 12.93
N LEU A 462 29.30 -0.55 12.06
CA LEU A 462 30.45 0.00 11.37
C LEU A 462 30.84 1.32 12.04
N HIS A 463 32.05 1.41 12.59
CA HIS A 463 32.62 2.61 13.16
C HIS A 463 33.40 3.34 12.07
N HIS A 464 32.84 4.42 11.52
CA HIS A 464 33.49 5.27 10.53
C HIS A 464 34.42 6.27 11.21
N GLY A 465 35.62 6.46 10.68
CA GLY A 465 36.56 7.39 11.27
C GLY A 465 37.93 7.40 10.60
N ILE A 466 38.89 8.01 11.27
CA ILE A 466 40.26 8.17 10.80
C ILE A 466 41.26 7.66 11.86
N LEU A 467 42.31 6.98 11.41
CA LEU A 467 43.42 6.62 12.30
C LEU A 467 44.35 7.84 12.51
N GLU A 468 44.37 8.32 13.75
CA GLU A 468 45.17 9.51 14.12
C GLU A 468 46.59 9.17 14.51
N GLU A 469 46.78 7.98 15.12
CA GLU A 469 48.10 7.58 15.61
C GLU A 469 48.34 6.09 15.35
N GLY A 470 49.54 5.74 14.98
CA GLY A 470 50.04 4.37 14.91
C GLY A 470 49.43 3.50 13.80
N LYS A 471 49.13 2.24 14.15
CA LYS A 471 48.57 1.22 13.26
C LYS A 471 47.62 0.31 14.04
N ILE A 472 46.52 -0.09 13.43
CA ILE A 472 45.58 -1.04 14.01
C ILE A 472 45.37 -2.22 13.06
N ASP A 473 45.52 -3.45 13.57
CA ASP A 473 45.33 -4.70 12.83
C ASP A 473 44.05 -5.43 13.23
N ILE A 474 43.52 -6.25 12.32
CA ILE A 474 42.42 -7.19 12.64
C ILE A 474 42.86 -8.20 13.73
N ASN A 475 41.85 -8.76 14.44
CA ASN A 475 42.03 -9.72 15.53
C ASN A 475 42.85 -9.17 16.73
N LYS A 476 42.96 -7.86 16.84
CA LYS A 476 43.52 -7.18 18.03
C LYS A 476 42.40 -6.75 19.00
N ARG A 477 42.72 -6.81 20.28
CA ARG A 477 41.86 -6.23 21.33
C ARG A 477 42.04 -4.71 21.37
N VAL A 478 40.93 -4.03 21.38
CA VAL A 478 40.86 -2.56 21.45
C VAL A 478 39.86 -2.16 22.56
N THR A 479 40.03 -0.95 23.06
CA THR A 479 39.04 -0.31 23.94
C THR A 479 38.25 0.70 23.13
N LEU A 480 36.95 0.58 23.14
CA LEU A 480 35.98 1.47 22.51
C LEU A 480 35.44 2.41 23.59
N THR A 481 35.61 3.71 23.42
CA THR A 481 35.15 4.73 24.35
C THR A 481 34.27 5.74 23.61
N VAL A 482 33.01 5.85 23.99
CA VAL A 482 32.04 6.77 23.40
C VAL A 482 32.24 8.18 23.98
N ASP A 483 31.98 9.21 23.18
CA ASP A 483 31.88 10.60 23.68
C ASP A 483 30.60 10.80 24.50
N ASP A 484 30.69 10.54 25.80
CA ASP A 484 29.58 10.65 26.75
C ASP A 484 28.91 12.01 26.75
N LYS A 485 29.69 13.09 26.57
CA LYS A 485 29.12 14.44 26.57
C LYS A 485 28.21 14.67 25.39
N LYS A 486 28.59 14.17 24.22
CA LYS A 486 27.74 14.23 23.03
C LYS A 486 26.53 13.33 23.17
N ARG A 487 26.71 12.07 23.61
CA ARG A 487 25.62 11.13 23.82
C ARG A 487 24.56 11.67 24.76
N LEU A 488 24.93 12.28 25.89
CA LEU A 488 23.99 12.88 26.85
C LEU A 488 23.16 14.00 26.20
N LYS A 489 23.77 14.86 25.37
CA LYS A 489 23.02 15.90 24.63
C LYS A 489 22.05 15.31 23.60
N ILE A 490 22.48 14.29 22.86
CA ILE A 490 21.64 13.57 21.91
C ILE A 490 20.46 12.91 22.64
N ALA A 491 20.70 12.24 23.77
CA ALA A 491 19.67 11.61 24.58
C ALA A 491 18.64 12.62 25.11
N ALA A 492 19.10 13.81 25.53
CA ALA A 492 18.21 14.90 25.93
C ALA A 492 17.32 15.37 24.77
N ASN A 493 17.90 15.59 23.59
CA ASN A 493 17.15 15.96 22.38
C ASN A 493 16.20 14.86 21.91
N HIS A 494 16.56 13.59 22.09
CA HIS A 494 15.68 12.45 21.79
C HIS A 494 14.47 12.47 22.71
N SER A 495 14.67 12.63 24.01
CA SER A 495 13.57 12.77 24.99
C SER A 495 12.70 13.99 24.68
N ALA A 496 13.30 15.12 24.34
CA ALA A 496 12.58 16.32 23.93
C ALA A 496 11.71 16.08 22.66
N THR A 497 12.19 15.27 21.71
CA THR A 497 11.41 14.87 20.53
C THR A 497 10.14 14.10 20.92
N HIS A 498 10.22 13.16 21.85
CA HIS A 498 9.05 12.44 22.36
C HIS A 498 8.06 13.35 23.09
N LEU A 499 8.57 14.28 23.92
CA LEU A 499 7.72 15.26 24.61
C LEU A 499 7.01 16.19 23.62
N MET A 500 7.73 16.66 22.61
CA MET A 500 7.16 17.46 21.52
C MET A 500 6.08 16.70 20.75
N HIS A 501 6.32 15.44 20.41
CA HIS A 501 5.30 14.61 19.76
C HIS A 501 4.05 14.45 20.60
N ALA A 502 4.21 14.21 21.91
CA ALA A 502 3.09 14.13 22.84
C ALA A 502 2.30 15.45 22.92
N ALA A 503 3.02 16.59 23.01
CA ALA A 503 2.39 17.92 23.00
C ALA A 503 1.61 18.20 21.71
N LEU A 504 2.21 17.92 20.55
CA LEU A 504 1.54 18.06 19.26
C LEU A 504 0.25 17.22 19.18
N ARG A 505 0.28 15.98 19.68
CA ARG A 505 -0.91 15.12 19.73
C ARG A 505 -1.97 15.62 20.69
N ASN A 506 -1.60 16.21 21.79
CA ASN A 506 -2.55 16.77 22.76
C ASN A 506 -3.22 18.04 22.24
N ILE A 507 -2.48 18.89 21.51
CA ILE A 507 -2.99 20.19 21.02
C ILE A 507 -3.71 20.00 19.69
N LEU A 508 -3.08 19.32 18.72
CA LEU A 508 -3.57 19.21 17.35
C LEU A 508 -4.47 17.99 17.11
N GLY A 509 -4.38 16.97 17.98
CA GLY A 509 -5.18 15.76 17.88
C GLY A 509 -4.41 14.47 17.58
N LYS A 510 -5.09 13.34 17.77
CA LYS A 510 -4.51 11.97 17.64
C LYS A 510 -4.06 11.60 16.22
N HIS A 511 -4.49 12.37 15.20
CA HIS A 511 -4.09 12.18 13.81
C HIS A 511 -2.62 12.54 13.56
N VAL A 512 -1.99 13.31 14.46
CA VAL A 512 -0.56 13.65 14.36
C VAL A 512 0.27 12.39 14.51
N LYS A 513 0.99 12.06 13.43
CA LYS A 513 1.92 10.91 13.36
C LYS A 513 3.27 11.40 12.86
N GLN A 514 4.34 10.82 13.41
CA GLN A 514 5.70 11.07 12.93
C GLN A 514 5.85 10.62 11.47
N LYS A 515 6.47 11.46 10.66
CA LYS A 515 6.85 11.20 9.25
C LYS A 515 8.35 11.13 9.07
N GLY A 516 9.10 11.84 9.90
CA GLY A 516 10.54 11.83 9.92
C GLY A 516 11.06 12.39 11.24
N SER A 517 12.32 12.12 11.55
CA SER A 517 13.00 12.66 12.71
C SER A 517 14.49 12.80 12.41
N LEU A 518 15.11 13.84 12.97
CA LEU A 518 16.55 13.98 13.10
C LEU A 518 16.85 14.42 14.53
N VAL A 519 17.68 13.66 15.22
CA VAL A 519 18.12 13.97 16.58
C VAL A 519 19.63 14.03 16.60
N ASP A 520 20.18 15.24 16.80
CA ASP A 520 21.60 15.55 16.81
C ASP A 520 21.99 16.20 18.14
N VAL A 521 23.27 16.45 18.34
CA VAL A 521 23.84 17.13 19.52
C VAL A 521 23.29 18.55 19.71
N THR A 522 23.04 19.27 18.62
CA THR A 522 22.69 20.70 18.60
C THR A 522 21.25 21.00 18.27
N ARG A 523 20.54 20.06 17.65
CA ARG A 523 19.17 20.27 17.15
C ARG A 523 18.40 18.99 17.07
N LEU A 524 17.09 19.13 17.04
CA LEU A 524 16.16 18.10 16.63
C LEU A 524 15.31 18.62 15.46
N ARG A 525 14.87 17.72 14.58
CA ARG A 525 13.83 17.95 13.58
C ARG A 525 12.78 16.88 13.75
N PHE A 526 11.54 17.28 13.72
CA PHE A 526 10.43 16.37 13.82
C PHE A 526 9.42 16.69 12.72
N ASP A 527 9.32 15.82 11.74
CA ASP A 527 8.38 15.93 10.64
C ASP A 527 7.13 15.15 11.01
N PHE A 528 5.95 15.77 10.92
CA PHE A 528 4.71 15.16 11.33
C PHE A 528 3.56 15.43 10.35
N SER A 529 2.54 14.57 10.40
CA SER A 529 1.33 14.74 9.61
C SER A 529 0.40 15.74 10.29
N HIS A 530 0.04 16.80 9.55
CA HIS A 530 -1.03 17.73 9.89
C HIS A 530 -1.59 18.31 8.59
N ASN A 531 -2.88 18.57 8.55
CA ASN A 531 -3.59 18.92 7.31
C ASN A 531 -3.59 20.42 7.00
N GLN A 532 -3.21 21.27 7.95
CA GLN A 532 -3.20 22.72 7.83
C GLN A 532 -1.99 23.36 8.52
N PRO A 533 -1.61 24.59 8.17
CA PRO A 533 -0.61 25.34 8.92
C PRO A 533 -1.05 25.53 10.38
N LEU A 534 -0.06 25.51 11.29
CA LEU A 534 -0.35 25.80 12.69
C LEU A 534 -0.84 27.25 12.84
N THR A 535 -1.81 27.46 13.71
CA THR A 535 -2.27 28.79 14.09
C THR A 535 -1.33 29.40 15.15
N GLU A 536 -1.38 30.72 15.35
CA GLU A 536 -0.58 31.38 16.40
C GLU A 536 -0.96 30.88 17.81
N THR A 537 -2.21 30.45 18.01
CA THR A 537 -2.66 29.92 19.30
C THR A 537 -2.13 28.51 19.57
N GLU A 538 -2.02 27.69 18.56
CA GLU A 538 -1.43 26.37 18.64
C GLU A 538 0.08 26.44 18.86
#